data_e4e290c5c9919672546f79cab38f0397
#
_entry.id   e4e290c5c9919672546f79cab38f0397
#
_cell.length_a   1.000
_cell.length_b   1.000
_cell.length_c   1.000
_cell.angle_alpha   90.00
_cell.angle_beta   90.00
_cell.angle_gamma   90.00
#
_symmetry.space_group_name_H-M   'P 1'
#
loop_
_entity.id
_entity.type
_entity.pdbx_description
1 polymer ?
#
loop_
_entity_poly.entity_id
_entity_poly.type
_entity_poly.pdbx_seq_one_letter_code
_entity_poly.pdbx_strand_id
1 'polypeptide(L)'
;MRLTGTVSRGIRLPVLVEGDDLVSIVVDSVVKASASSYEPFTIRDRDVIGVTESLLARTQGNYVSTSDIAADIERRFPSSDLAVLFPIQLEIGRASCRERV
;
A
#
# COMPACT_ATOMS: atom_id res chain seq x y z
N MET A 1 -27.38 -14.75 19.83
CA MET A 1 -27.09 -14.97 18.39
C MET A 1 -26.56 -13.67 17.77
N ARG A 2 -25.49 -13.75 17.05
CA ARG A 2 -24.93 -12.60 16.32
C ARG A 2 -25.66 -12.46 14.98
N LEU A 3 -26.40 -11.40 14.81
CA LEU A 3 -27.20 -11.19 13.59
C LEU A 3 -26.43 -10.46 12.48
N THR A 4 -25.40 -9.72 12.83
CA THR A 4 -24.55 -9.00 11.87
C THR A 4 -23.21 -9.69 11.70
N GLY A 5 -22.74 -9.78 10.46
CA GLY A 5 -21.43 -10.32 10.13
C GLY A 5 -20.29 -9.31 10.32
N THR A 6 -19.20 -9.58 9.66
CA THR A 6 -18.04 -8.70 9.65
C THR A 6 -18.34 -7.42 8.89
N VAL A 7 -17.90 -6.29 9.45
CA VAL A 7 -17.99 -4.98 8.81
C VAL A 7 -16.57 -4.55 8.41
N SER A 8 -16.43 -4.08 7.19
CA SER A 8 -15.18 -3.49 6.70
C SER A 8 -15.43 -2.04 6.31
N ARG A 9 -14.55 -1.14 6.74
CA ARG A 9 -14.63 0.29 6.43
C ARG A 9 -13.37 0.76 5.73
N GLY A 10 -13.56 1.51 4.65
CA GLY A 10 -12.45 2.21 4.01
C GLY A 10 -12.20 3.55 4.69
N ILE A 11 -10.99 3.76 5.13
CA ILE A 11 -10.57 5.03 5.73
C ILE A 11 -9.73 5.80 4.72
N ARG A 12 -10.10 7.04 4.47
CA ARG A 12 -9.33 7.92 3.59
C ARG A 12 -8.12 8.49 4.33
N LEU A 13 -6.98 8.37 3.70
CA LEU A 13 -5.73 8.97 4.16
C LEU A 13 -5.38 10.20 3.31
N PRO A 14 -4.59 11.15 3.86
CA PRO A 14 -3.98 12.18 3.03
C PRO A 14 -3.02 11.55 2.01
N VAL A 15 -2.58 12.34 1.04
CA VAL A 15 -1.56 11.89 0.09
C VAL A 15 -0.25 11.67 0.85
N LEU A 16 0.27 10.46 0.77
CA LEU A 16 1.52 10.09 1.42
C LEU A 16 2.70 10.25 0.45
N VAL A 17 3.78 10.77 0.99
CA VAL A 17 5.04 10.96 0.28
C VAL A 17 6.18 10.28 1.05
N GLU A 18 7.32 10.16 0.40
CA GLU A 18 8.53 9.62 1.04
C GLU A 18 8.89 10.42 2.28
N GLY A 19 9.21 9.73 3.35
CA GLY A 19 9.57 10.32 4.64
C GLY A 19 8.40 10.53 5.60
N ASP A 20 7.15 10.34 5.15
CA ASP A 20 5.98 10.45 6.02
C ASP A 20 5.97 9.35 7.08
N ASP A 21 5.53 9.70 8.29
CA ASP A 21 5.29 8.72 9.36
C ASP A 21 3.95 8.02 9.13
N LEU A 22 4.02 6.87 8.49
CA LEU A 22 2.82 6.09 8.14
C LEU A 22 2.00 5.73 9.37
N VAL A 23 2.64 5.32 10.46
CA VAL A 23 1.94 4.88 11.66
C VAL A 23 1.12 6.01 12.27
N SER A 24 1.71 7.18 12.45
CA SER A 24 1.02 8.35 13.00
C SER A 24 -0.13 8.80 12.10
N ILE A 25 0.08 8.82 10.79
CA ILE A 25 -0.93 9.23 9.82
C ILE A 25 -2.12 8.25 9.83
N VAL A 26 -1.87 6.95 9.88
CA VAL A 26 -2.93 5.94 9.95
C VAL A 26 -3.71 6.06 11.24
N VAL A 27 -3.04 6.16 12.39
CA VAL A 27 -3.67 6.31 13.70
C VAL A 27 -4.56 7.54 13.75
N ASP A 28 -4.03 8.70 13.36
CA ASP A 28 -4.78 9.96 13.31
C ASP A 28 -6.00 9.87 12.42
N SER A 29 -5.85 9.28 11.24
CA SER A 29 -6.93 9.15 10.28
C SER A 29 -8.04 8.24 10.78
N VAL A 30 -7.71 7.12 11.41
CA VAL A 30 -8.69 6.21 12.02
C VAL A 30 -9.43 6.87 13.17
N VAL A 31 -8.72 7.54 14.06
CA VAL A 31 -9.33 8.24 15.21
C VAL A 31 -10.26 9.36 14.75
N LYS A 32 -9.84 10.17 13.80
CA LYS A 32 -10.67 11.23 13.22
C LYS A 32 -11.90 10.67 12.52
N ALA A 33 -11.75 9.59 11.77
CA ALA A 33 -12.86 8.94 11.08
C ALA A 33 -13.87 8.37 12.07
N SER A 34 -13.41 7.77 13.17
CA SER A 34 -14.30 7.21 14.19
C SER A 34 -15.16 8.28 14.88
N ALA A 35 -14.63 9.48 15.05
CA ALA A 35 -15.28 10.60 15.68
C ALA A 35 -15.98 11.57 14.69
N SER A 36 -15.98 11.24 13.41
CA SER A 36 -16.56 12.13 12.39
C SER A 36 -18.08 12.28 12.55
N SER A 37 -18.62 13.39 12.08
CA SER A 37 -20.06 13.62 12.07
C SER A 37 -20.80 12.76 11.04
N TYR A 38 -20.10 12.24 10.05
CA TYR A 38 -20.61 11.36 9.01
C TYR A 38 -20.18 9.92 9.29
N GLU A 39 -21.14 9.06 9.55
CA GLU A 39 -20.94 7.64 9.85
C GLU A 39 -19.87 7.36 10.91
N PRO A 40 -20.03 7.91 12.14
CA PRO A 40 -19.09 7.59 13.22
C PRO A 40 -19.16 6.11 13.58
N PHE A 41 -18.07 5.58 14.09
CA PHE A 41 -18.00 4.19 14.55
C PHE A 41 -17.18 4.09 15.83
N THR A 42 -17.36 2.98 16.54
CA THR A 42 -16.62 2.71 17.76
C THR A 42 -15.49 1.73 17.47
N ILE A 43 -14.27 2.10 17.85
CA ILE A 43 -13.12 1.20 17.80
C ILE A 43 -13.25 0.24 18.98
N ARG A 44 -13.19 -1.06 18.70
CA ARG A 44 -13.37 -2.14 19.69
C ARG A 44 -12.13 -3.00 19.80
N ASP A 45 -12.07 -3.75 20.89
CA ASP A 45 -11.04 -4.78 21.05
C ASP A 45 -11.11 -5.78 19.89
N ARG A 46 -9.94 -6.19 19.41
CA ARG A 46 -9.76 -7.13 18.28
C ARG A 46 -10.13 -6.57 16.90
N ASP A 47 -10.36 -5.28 16.81
CA ASP A 47 -10.45 -4.65 15.48
C ASP A 47 -9.11 -4.74 14.75
N VAL A 48 -9.17 -4.96 13.46
CA VAL A 48 -7.99 -5.11 12.62
C VAL A 48 -7.90 -3.91 11.68
N ILE A 49 -6.74 -3.27 11.65
CA ILE A 49 -6.41 -2.21 10.71
C ILE A 49 -5.48 -2.79 9.65
N GLY A 50 -5.93 -2.77 8.40
CA GLY A 50 -5.13 -3.20 7.26
C GLY A 50 -4.57 -2.01 6.50
N VAL A 51 -3.32 -2.11 6.09
CA VAL A 51 -2.63 -1.11 5.26
C VAL A 51 -1.98 -1.83 4.09
N THR A 52 -2.09 -1.27 2.89
CA THR A 52 -1.49 -1.88 1.71
C THR A 52 0.03 -1.72 1.69
N GLU A 53 0.73 -2.66 1.10
CA GLU A 53 2.18 -2.60 0.92
C GLU A 53 2.61 -1.36 0.13
N SER A 54 1.79 -0.91 -0.79
CA SER A 54 2.06 0.28 -1.61
C SER A 54 2.25 1.53 -0.77
N LEU A 55 1.46 1.71 0.28
CA LEU A 55 1.59 2.86 1.18
C LEU A 55 2.91 2.80 1.94
N LEU A 56 3.26 1.64 2.48
CA LEU A 56 4.51 1.45 3.19
C LEU A 56 5.72 1.69 2.28
N ALA A 57 5.70 1.09 1.10
CA ALA A 57 6.77 1.28 0.12
C ALA A 57 6.94 2.76 -0.27
N ARG A 58 5.85 3.48 -0.43
CA ARG A 58 5.87 4.89 -0.77
C ARG A 58 6.50 5.75 0.32
N THR A 59 6.13 5.53 1.57
CA THR A 59 6.67 6.28 2.70
C THR A 59 8.15 5.96 2.96
N GLN A 60 8.58 4.76 2.65
CA GLN A 60 9.97 4.33 2.75
C GLN A 60 10.83 4.69 1.52
N GLY A 61 10.21 5.21 0.47
CA GLY A 61 10.93 5.51 -0.77
C GLY A 61 11.41 4.28 -1.53
N ASN A 62 10.75 3.14 -1.35
CA ASN A 62 11.10 1.88 -2.00
C ASN A 62 10.59 1.84 -3.44
N TYR A 63 11.29 2.56 -4.30
CA TYR A 63 11.01 2.58 -5.73
C TYR A 63 12.14 1.92 -6.50
N VAL A 64 11.77 1.27 -7.57
CA VAL A 64 12.70 0.64 -8.50
C VAL A 64 12.34 1.06 -9.92
N SER A 65 13.31 1.53 -10.68
CA SER A 65 13.11 1.84 -12.08
C SER A 65 13.15 0.58 -12.95
N THR A 66 12.54 0.64 -14.12
CA THR A 66 12.64 -0.46 -15.08
C THR A 66 14.07 -0.70 -15.52
N SER A 67 14.89 0.34 -15.58
CA SER A 67 16.31 0.25 -15.88
C SER A 67 17.09 -0.51 -14.80
N ASP A 68 16.77 -0.28 -13.52
CA ASP A 68 17.38 -1.00 -12.40
C ASP A 68 17.03 -2.48 -12.44
N ILE A 69 15.78 -2.81 -12.75
CA ILE A 69 15.33 -4.19 -12.90
C ILE A 69 16.06 -4.86 -14.06
N ALA A 70 16.17 -4.19 -15.21
CA ALA A 70 16.88 -4.70 -16.37
C ALA A 70 18.36 -4.96 -16.07
N ALA A 71 19.02 -4.02 -15.40
CA ALA A 71 20.41 -4.17 -15.00
C ALA A 71 20.63 -5.34 -14.04
N ASP A 72 19.74 -5.55 -13.09
CA ASP A 72 19.83 -6.68 -12.15
C ASP A 72 19.63 -8.02 -12.87
N ILE A 73 18.69 -8.07 -13.80
CA ILE A 73 18.44 -9.27 -14.61
C ILE A 73 19.65 -9.60 -15.49
N GLU A 74 20.22 -8.63 -16.18
CA GLU A 74 21.42 -8.83 -17.00
C GLU A 74 22.60 -9.31 -16.21
N ARG A 75 22.77 -8.81 -15.00
CA ARG A 75 23.84 -9.22 -14.09
C ARG A 75 23.69 -10.69 -13.67
N ARG A 76 22.45 -11.14 -13.41
CA ARG A 76 22.16 -12.50 -12.95
C ARG A 76 22.08 -13.51 -14.07
N PHE A 77 21.59 -13.08 -15.21
CA PHE A 77 21.35 -13.92 -16.38
C PHE A 77 21.87 -13.22 -17.64
N PRO A 78 23.15 -13.30 -17.93
CA PRO A 78 23.76 -12.60 -19.07
C PRO A 78 23.37 -13.25 -20.41
N SER A 79 22.13 -13.10 -20.79
CA SER A 79 21.59 -13.59 -22.06
C SER A 79 20.65 -12.54 -22.67
N SER A 80 20.79 -12.29 -23.95
CA SER A 80 19.91 -11.36 -24.68
C SER A 80 18.53 -11.94 -25.00
N ASP A 81 18.36 -13.26 -24.87
CA ASP A 81 17.14 -13.98 -25.24
C ASP A 81 16.32 -14.36 -23.98
N LEU A 82 16.30 -13.48 -23.00
CA LEU A 82 15.60 -13.72 -21.73
C LEU A 82 14.26 -12.97 -21.71
N ALA A 83 13.19 -13.70 -21.43
CA ALA A 83 11.88 -13.14 -21.10
C ALA A 83 11.62 -13.31 -19.61
N VAL A 84 11.15 -12.25 -18.96
CA VAL A 84 10.83 -12.27 -17.53
C VAL A 84 9.33 -12.05 -17.35
N LEU A 85 8.70 -12.96 -16.64
CA LEU A 85 7.29 -12.87 -16.30
C LEU A 85 7.13 -12.38 -14.87
N PHE A 86 6.47 -11.24 -14.69
CA PHE A 86 6.13 -10.73 -13.38
C PHE A 86 4.67 -11.05 -13.05
N PRO A 87 4.39 -11.70 -11.92
CA PRO A 87 3.03 -11.76 -11.41
C PRO A 87 2.67 -10.36 -10.88
N ILE A 88 1.83 -9.65 -11.61
CA ILE A 88 1.38 -8.31 -11.21
C ILE A 88 0.08 -8.47 -10.43
N GLN A 89 0.13 -8.23 -9.13
CA GLN A 89 -1.05 -7.99 -8.33
C GLN A 89 -1.46 -6.52 -8.47
N LEU A 90 -2.74 -6.23 -8.34
CA LEU A 90 -3.27 -4.88 -8.55
C LEU A 90 -2.55 -3.80 -7.72
N GLU A 91 -2.17 -4.12 -6.51
CA GLU A 91 -1.49 -3.20 -5.60
C GLU A 91 -0.03 -2.96 -6.00
N ILE A 92 0.68 -4.00 -6.32
CA ILE A 92 2.05 -3.94 -6.82
C ILE A 92 2.07 -3.27 -8.19
N GLY A 93 1.09 -3.56 -9.03
CA GLY A 93 0.93 -2.93 -10.34
C GLY A 93 0.79 -1.42 -10.27
N ARG A 94 0.11 -0.89 -9.26
CA ARG A 94 -0.02 0.55 -9.04
C ARG A 94 1.31 1.21 -8.66
N ALA A 95 2.09 0.56 -7.83
CA ALA A 95 3.42 1.04 -7.48
C ALA A 95 4.33 1.05 -8.71
N SER A 96 4.34 -0.03 -9.48
CA SER A 96 5.16 -0.17 -10.69
C SER A 96 4.75 0.77 -11.84
N CYS A 97 3.45 1.02 -11.99
CA CYS A 97 2.96 1.89 -13.06
C CYS A 97 3.32 3.36 -12.88
N ARG A 98 3.63 3.79 -11.67
CA ARG A 98 4.02 5.18 -11.41
C ARG A 98 5.44 5.52 -11.84
N GLU A 99 6.28 4.54 -12.01
CA GLU A 99 7.65 4.74 -12.47
C GLU A 99 7.78 4.93 -13.98
N ARG A 100 6.71 4.74 -14.70
CA ARG A 100 6.74 4.89 -16.18
C ARG A 100 6.64 6.32 -16.68
N VAL A 101 6.65 7.24 -15.78
CA VAL A 101 6.50 8.65 -16.16
C VAL A 101 7.84 9.35 -16.21
#